data_19a7a6f3ecf09af07ae07f0227c08d25
#
_entry.id   19a7a6f3ecf09af07ae07f0227c08d25
#
_cell.length_a   1.000
_cell.length_b   1.000
_cell.length_c   1.000
_cell.angle_alpha   90.00
_cell.angle_beta   90.00
_cell.angle_gamma   90.00
#
_symmetry.space_group_name_H-M   'P 1'
#
loop_
_entity.id
_entity.type
_entity.pdbx_description
1 polymer ?
#
loop_
_entity_poly.entity_id
_entity_poly.type
_entity_poly.pdbx_seq_one_letter_code
_entity_poly.pdbx_strand_id
1 'polypeptide(L)'
;MIVVIFLVCIVLALGLYHVFTSFDIKRSEDIVGAINVTTTGSSENIPLATSNNGDFSGIFFQEAEYNKLIILKKNWMTGRYSCWGTASTLSTVGTYQSVDSHNRIVVVYGNNSDICATSYMISNGDDTFMKNGLQDYILDIYIIQSDDSRAFTGELYKDDVVLQDIDAASR
;
A
#
# COMPACT_ATOMS: atom_id res chain seq x y z
N MET A 1 17.97 -9.16 41.53
CA MET A 1 18.18 -10.23 40.52
C MET A 1 16.89 -10.59 39.76
N ILE A 2 15.77 -10.89 40.43
CA ILE A 2 14.49 -11.25 39.78
C ILE A 2 13.97 -10.18 38.81
N VAL A 3 14.01 -8.90 39.18
CA VAL A 3 13.54 -7.78 38.34
C VAL A 3 14.32 -7.68 37.02
N VAL A 4 15.64 -7.89 37.08
CA VAL A 4 16.49 -7.84 35.88
C VAL A 4 16.17 -8.98 34.92
N ILE A 5 15.96 -10.18 35.46
CA ILE A 5 15.58 -11.37 34.64
C ILE A 5 14.23 -11.11 33.98
N PHE A 6 13.24 -10.57 34.69
CA PHE A 6 11.93 -10.25 34.17
C PHE A 6 11.98 -9.20 33.04
N LEU A 7 12.79 -8.14 33.21
CA LEU A 7 13.01 -7.13 32.20
C LEU A 7 13.67 -7.73 30.93
N VAL A 8 14.68 -8.57 31.11
CA VAL A 8 15.32 -9.27 29.97
C VAL A 8 14.33 -10.16 29.23
N CYS A 9 13.48 -10.92 29.96
CA CYS A 9 12.44 -11.74 29.33
C CYS A 9 11.43 -10.91 28.54
N ILE A 10 11.01 -9.76 29.06
CA ILE A 10 10.10 -8.85 28.33
C ILE A 10 10.76 -8.33 27.06
N VAL A 11 12.00 -7.87 27.13
CA VAL A 11 12.73 -7.35 25.95
C VAL A 11 12.91 -8.44 24.90
N LEU A 12 13.24 -9.68 25.32
CA LEU A 12 13.35 -10.82 24.41
C LEU A 12 11.99 -11.17 23.78
N ALA A 13 10.92 -11.20 24.57
CA ALA A 13 9.58 -11.48 24.07
C ALA A 13 9.09 -10.42 23.06
N LEU A 14 9.33 -9.13 23.33
CA LEU A 14 9.03 -8.05 22.42
C LEU A 14 9.88 -8.11 21.13
N GLY A 15 11.16 -8.44 21.26
CA GLY A 15 12.06 -8.65 20.12
C GLY A 15 11.59 -9.80 19.23
N LEU A 16 11.26 -10.94 19.82
CA LEU A 16 10.73 -12.10 19.09
C LEU A 16 9.40 -11.75 18.42
N TYR A 17 8.47 -11.15 19.17
CA TYR A 17 7.18 -10.71 18.61
C TYR A 17 7.38 -9.80 17.37
N HIS A 18 8.30 -8.83 17.45
CA HIS A 18 8.59 -7.95 16.33
C HIS A 18 9.15 -8.71 15.12
N VAL A 19 10.04 -9.69 15.34
CA VAL A 19 10.60 -10.51 14.25
C VAL A 19 9.51 -11.32 13.56
N PHE A 20 8.57 -11.90 14.32
CA PHE A 20 7.49 -12.73 13.77
C PHE A 20 6.40 -11.91 13.06
N THR A 21 6.23 -10.63 13.40
CA THR A 21 5.19 -9.76 12.80
C THR A 21 5.73 -8.80 11.74
N SER A 22 7.01 -8.90 11.41
CA SER A 22 7.65 -8.01 10.45
C SER A 22 8.18 -8.77 9.23
N PHE A 23 8.20 -8.09 8.08
CA PHE A 23 8.52 -8.65 6.78
C PHE A 23 9.82 -8.03 6.21
N ASP A 24 10.57 -8.81 5.42
CA ASP A 24 11.66 -8.31 4.58
C ASP A 24 11.19 -8.31 3.11
N ILE A 25 10.80 -7.16 2.61
CA ILE A 25 10.26 -7.01 1.24
C ILE A 25 11.26 -7.37 0.12
N LYS A 26 12.51 -7.64 0.45
CA LYS A 26 13.49 -8.16 -0.51
C LYS A 26 13.34 -9.67 -0.74
N ARG A 27 12.56 -10.36 0.12
CA ARG A 27 12.30 -11.77 0.01
C ARG A 27 10.89 -12.01 -0.50
N SER A 28 10.76 -12.73 -1.60
CA SER A 28 9.45 -13.07 -2.16
C SER A 28 8.56 -13.83 -1.18
N GLU A 29 9.16 -14.69 -0.34
CA GLU A 29 8.46 -15.46 0.69
C GLU A 29 7.81 -14.56 1.75
N ASP A 30 8.50 -13.46 2.16
CA ASP A 30 7.98 -12.50 3.13
C ASP A 30 6.86 -11.65 2.52
N ILE A 31 6.91 -11.34 1.21
CA ILE A 31 5.83 -10.66 0.49
C ILE A 31 4.58 -11.54 0.46
N VAL A 32 4.72 -12.80 0.10
CA VAL A 32 3.61 -13.78 0.13
C VAL A 32 3.10 -13.95 1.57
N GLY A 33 3.99 -13.98 2.57
CA GLY A 33 3.63 -13.99 3.98
C GLY A 33 2.80 -12.78 4.40
N ALA A 34 3.14 -11.56 3.94
CA ALA A 34 2.37 -10.35 4.19
C ALA A 34 0.96 -10.44 3.58
N ILE A 35 0.83 -10.96 2.36
CA ILE A 35 -0.46 -11.19 1.73
C ILE A 35 -1.28 -12.20 2.55
N ASN A 36 -0.72 -13.34 2.92
CA ASN A 36 -1.44 -14.40 3.64
C ASN A 36 -1.94 -13.97 5.03
N VAL A 37 -1.24 -13.08 5.70
CA VAL A 37 -1.66 -12.54 7.01
C VAL A 37 -2.88 -11.60 6.86
N THR A 38 -3.04 -10.96 5.70
CA THR A 38 -4.09 -9.98 5.45
C THR A 38 -5.30 -10.54 4.70
N THR A 39 -5.18 -11.76 4.15
CA THR A 39 -6.24 -12.45 3.42
C THR A 39 -6.85 -13.57 4.26
N THR A 40 -8.15 -13.80 4.11
CA THR A 40 -8.86 -14.89 4.82
C THR A 40 -9.01 -16.16 3.99
N GLY A 41 -8.50 -16.14 2.75
CA GLY A 41 -8.64 -17.23 1.79
C GLY A 41 -7.38 -18.08 1.63
N SER A 42 -7.57 -19.35 1.25
CA SER A 42 -6.50 -20.32 0.95
C SER A 42 -5.95 -20.21 -0.49
N SER A 43 -6.24 -19.15 -1.22
CA SER A 43 -5.73 -18.95 -2.57
C SER A 43 -4.27 -18.46 -2.52
N GLU A 44 -3.40 -19.02 -3.34
CA GLU A 44 -2.06 -18.48 -3.59
C GLU A 44 -2.18 -17.11 -4.26
N ASN A 45 -2.34 -16.07 -3.45
CA ASN A 45 -2.36 -14.71 -3.96
C ASN A 45 -0.93 -14.30 -4.33
N ILE A 46 -0.73 -14.04 -5.62
CA ILE A 46 0.57 -13.61 -6.15
C ILE A 46 0.58 -12.10 -6.25
N PRO A 47 1.65 -11.42 -5.79
CA PRO A 47 1.77 -9.97 -5.97
C PRO A 47 1.83 -9.64 -7.47
N LEU A 48 0.98 -8.73 -7.92
CA LEU A 48 0.93 -8.23 -9.29
C LEU A 48 1.83 -7.01 -9.49
N ALA A 49 1.96 -6.18 -8.45
CA ALA A 49 2.90 -5.06 -8.43
C ALA A 49 3.42 -4.81 -7.01
N THR A 50 4.64 -4.30 -6.93
CA THR A 50 5.25 -3.78 -5.70
C THR A 50 5.87 -2.42 -5.98
N SER A 51 5.75 -1.49 -5.04
CA SER A 51 6.30 -0.14 -5.16
C SER A 51 6.84 0.32 -3.82
N ASN A 52 7.89 1.15 -3.85
CA ASN A 52 8.52 1.68 -2.65
C ASN A 52 8.67 3.19 -2.77
N ASN A 53 8.34 3.93 -1.71
CA ASN A 53 8.64 5.34 -1.58
C ASN A 53 8.97 5.68 -0.13
N GLY A 54 10.20 6.13 0.13
CA GLY A 54 10.69 6.40 1.49
C GLY A 54 10.60 5.17 2.39
N ASP A 55 9.90 5.31 3.51
CA ASP A 55 9.69 4.25 4.48
C ASP A 55 8.46 3.38 4.19
N PHE A 56 7.75 3.65 3.10
CA PHE A 56 6.55 2.91 2.74
C PHE A 56 6.79 1.99 1.54
N SER A 57 6.15 0.83 1.59
CA SER A 57 6.10 -0.13 0.49
C SER A 57 4.66 -0.57 0.27
N GLY A 58 4.25 -0.63 -0.99
CA GLY A 58 2.95 -1.15 -1.40
C GLY A 58 3.08 -2.52 -2.06
N ILE A 59 2.09 -3.36 -1.82
CA ILE A 59 1.91 -4.64 -2.50
C ILE A 59 0.49 -4.64 -3.06
N PHE A 60 0.37 -4.76 -4.36
CA PHE A 60 -0.90 -4.90 -5.06
C PHE A 60 -1.09 -6.34 -5.52
N PHE A 61 -2.29 -6.88 -5.31
CA PHE A 61 -2.71 -8.21 -5.75
C PHE A 61 -4.21 -8.22 -5.98
N GLN A 62 -4.71 -9.28 -6.63
CA GLN A 62 -6.14 -9.51 -6.80
C GLN A 62 -6.60 -10.70 -5.97
N GLU A 63 -7.77 -10.58 -5.33
CA GLU A 63 -8.46 -11.65 -4.64
C GLU A 63 -9.92 -11.67 -5.11
N ALA A 64 -10.30 -12.72 -5.84
CA ALA A 64 -11.56 -12.79 -6.58
C ALA A 64 -11.74 -11.57 -7.51
N GLU A 65 -12.80 -10.77 -7.32
CA GLU A 65 -13.09 -9.56 -8.11
C GLU A 65 -12.50 -8.27 -7.51
N TYR A 66 -11.85 -8.39 -6.32
CA TYR A 66 -11.33 -7.23 -5.61
C TYR A 66 -9.87 -6.96 -5.96
N ASN A 67 -9.57 -5.71 -6.25
CA ASN A 67 -8.23 -5.18 -6.24
C ASN A 67 -7.83 -4.88 -4.80
N LYS A 68 -6.78 -5.54 -4.30
CA LYS A 68 -6.31 -5.48 -2.92
C LYS A 68 -4.96 -4.78 -2.82
N LEU A 69 -4.82 -3.99 -1.78
CA LEU A 69 -3.60 -3.27 -1.46
C LEU A 69 -3.18 -3.54 -0.03
N ILE A 70 -1.89 -3.81 0.17
CA ILE A 70 -1.24 -3.80 1.48
C ILE A 70 -0.20 -2.70 1.47
N ILE A 71 -0.24 -1.84 2.48
CA ILE A 71 0.82 -0.86 2.74
C ILE A 71 1.62 -1.31 3.94
N LEU A 72 2.91 -1.39 3.75
CA LEU A 72 3.91 -1.73 4.76
C LEU A 72 4.70 -0.48 5.12
N LYS A 73 5.01 -0.30 6.40
CA LYS A 73 5.90 0.75 6.89
C LYS A 73 7.17 0.16 7.45
N LYS A 74 8.30 0.72 7.05
CA LYS A 74 9.62 0.33 7.50
C LYS A 74 9.88 0.81 8.92
N ASN A 75 10.35 -0.08 9.76
CA ASN A 75 10.87 0.27 11.07
C ASN A 75 12.30 0.77 10.93
N TRP A 76 12.57 2.00 11.38
CA TRP A 76 13.88 2.66 11.25
C TRP A 76 15.02 1.93 12.00
N MET A 77 14.70 1.23 13.11
CA MET A 77 15.70 0.52 13.92
C MET A 77 16.10 -0.83 13.31
N THR A 78 15.13 -1.58 12.80
CA THR A 78 15.36 -2.96 12.33
C THR A 78 15.47 -3.05 10.81
N GLY A 79 15.04 -2.02 10.07
CA GLY A 79 14.95 -2.05 8.62
C GLY A 79 13.87 -2.99 8.07
N ARG A 80 13.12 -3.68 8.94
CA ARG A 80 12.03 -4.58 8.57
C ARG A 80 10.71 -3.82 8.44
N TYR A 81 9.77 -4.39 7.72
CA TYR A 81 8.47 -3.78 7.45
C TYR A 81 7.37 -4.43 8.29
N SER A 82 6.40 -3.63 8.72
CA SER A 82 5.17 -4.10 9.35
C SER A 82 3.96 -3.60 8.55
N CYS A 83 2.84 -4.32 8.64
CA CYS A 83 1.61 -3.88 7.99
C CYS A 83 1.15 -2.55 8.60
N TRP A 84 1.00 -1.54 7.74
CA TRP A 84 0.53 -0.21 8.09
C TRP A 84 -0.96 -0.04 7.79
N GLY A 85 -1.42 -0.59 6.68
CA GLY A 85 -2.81 -0.52 6.26
C GLY A 85 -3.12 -1.43 5.09
N THR A 86 -4.40 -1.65 4.90
CA THR A 86 -4.93 -2.43 3.78
C THR A 86 -6.09 -1.68 3.15
N ALA A 87 -6.32 -1.89 1.87
CA ALA A 87 -7.49 -1.38 1.18
C ALA A 87 -7.97 -2.39 0.14
N SER A 88 -9.22 -2.24 -0.26
CA SER A 88 -9.80 -3.02 -1.35
C SER A 88 -10.74 -2.15 -2.17
N THR A 89 -10.83 -2.42 -3.47
CA THR A 89 -11.78 -1.77 -4.36
C THR A 89 -12.30 -2.76 -5.39
N LEU A 90 -13.56 -2.59 -5.77
CA LEU A 90 -14.15 -3.26 -6.94
C LEU A 90 -13.89 -2.48 -8.23
N SER A 91 -13.55 -1.19 -8.10
CA SER A 91 -13.16 -0.36 -9.24
C SER A 91 -11.85 -0.87 -9.84
N THR A 92 -11.65 -0.67 -11.12
CA THR A 92 -10.43 -1.08 -11.82
C THR A 92 -9.20 -0.42 -11.21
N VAL A 93 -9.29 0.86 -10.84
CA VAL A 93 -8.26 1.62 -10.14
C VAL A 93 -8.90 2.38 -8.98
N GLY A 94 -8.23 2.41 -7.84
CA GLY A 94 -8.65 3.13 -6.65
C GLY A 94 -7.52 3.91 -6.00
N THR A 95 -7.87 4.77 -5.03
CA THR A 95 -6.90 5.47 -4.17
C THR A 95 -7.04 5.02 -2.72
N TYR A 96 -5.90 4.78 -2.06
CA TYR A 96 -5.83 4.62 -0.60
C TYR A 96 -5.13 5.82 0.01
N GLN A 97 -5.57 6.24 1.18
CA GLN A 97 -5.01 7.39 1.87
C GLN A 97 -4.89 7.13 3.36
N SER A 98 -3.76 7.55 3.93
CA SER A 98 -3.50 7.47 5.37
C SER A 98 -2.60 8.63 5.81
N VAL A 99 -2.59 8.92 7.11
CA VAL A 99 -1.74 9.95 7.70
C VAL A 99 -0.73 9.30 8.63
N ASP A 100 0.54 9.69 8.49
CA ASP A 100 1.64 9.30 9.35
C ASP A 100 2.33 10.55 9.88
N SER A 101 2.06 10.88 11.14
CA SER A 101 2.57 12.10 11.81
C SER A 101 2.17 13.36 11.03
N HIS A 102 3.11 13.95 10.28
CA HIS A 102 2.89 15.14 9.44
C HIS A 102 2.88 14.80 7.94
N ASN A 103 2.97 13.52 7.60
CA ASN A 103 2.96 13.08 6.22
C ASN A 103 1.63 12.41 5.89
N ARG A 104 1.13 12.71 4.73
CA ARG A 104 0.02 12.00 4.13
C ARG A 104 0.54 11.05 3.07
N ILE A 105 0.13 9.82 3.16
CA ILE A 105 0.44 8.77 2.20
C ILE A 105 -0.78 8.61 1.29
N VAL A 106 -0.57 8.79 -0.01
CA VAL A 106 -1.60 8.58 -1.05
C VAL A 106 -1.08 7.49 -1.98
N VAL A 107 -1.89 6.48 -2.22
CA VAL A 107 -1.53 5.37 -3.09
C VAL A 107 -2.59 5.22 -4.17
N VAL A 108 -2.14 5.19 -5.42
CA VAL A 108 -2.97 4.82 -6.58
C VAL A 108 -2.64 3.38 -6.92
N TYR A 109 -3.65 2.52 -7.00
CA TYR A 109 -3.45 1.10 -7.27
C TYR A 109 -4.61 0.50 -8.07
N GLY A 110 -4.29 -0.49 -8.88
CA GLY A 110 -5.32 -1.21 -9.64
C GLY A 110 -4.82 -1.96 -10.86
N ASN A 111 -5.77 -2.59 -11.55
CA ASN A 111 -5.54 -3.33 -12.78
C ASN A 111 -5.98 -2.47 -13.98
N ASN A 112 -5.02 -2.12 -14.83
CA ASN A 112 -5.21 -1.30 -16.03
C ASN A 112 -5.28 -2.14 -17.32
N SER A 113 -5.11 -3.46 -17.24
CA SER A 113 -4.98 -4.32 -18.43
C SER A 113 -6.17 -4.25 -19.37
N ASP A 114 -7.38 -4.11 -18.82
CA ASP A 114 -8.61 -4.09 -19.60
C ASP A 114 -8.95 -2.68 -20.12
N ILE A 115 -8.64 -1.65 -19.34
CA ILE A 115 -8.92 -0.24 -19.71
C ILE A 115 -7.84 0.29 -20.66
N CYS A 116 -6.58 -0.14 -20.48
CA CYS A 116 -5.44 0.34 -21.26
C CYS A 116 -5.31 1.88 -21.20
N ALA A 117 -5.56 2.49 -20.04
CA ALA A 117 -5.33 3.91 -19.82
C ALA A 117 -3.84 4.24 -19.98
N THR A 118 -3.54 5.39 -20.55
CA THR A 118 -2.16 5.84 -20.78
C THR A 118 -1.67 6.77 -19.68
N SER A 119 -2.59 7.42 -18.97
CA SER A 119 -2.28 8.32 -17.86
C SER A 119 -3.39 8.39 -16.82
N TYR A 120 -3.07 8.91 -15.64
CA TYR A 120 -4.05 9.33 -14.64
C TYR A 120 -3.71 10.69 -14.06
N MET A 121 -4.72 11.34 -13.51
CA MET A 121 -4.59 12.51 -12.66
C MET A 121 -5.43 12.32 -11.39
N ILE A 122 -4.85 12.58 -10.22
CA ILE A 122 -5.56 12.63 -8.95
C ILE A 122 -5.35 13.98 -8.28
N SER A 123 -6.37 14.49 -7.60
CA SER A 123 -6.30 15.76 -6.89
C SER A 123 -7.19 15.77 -5.64
N ASN A 124 -6.81 16.56 -4.63
CA ASN A 124 -7.65 16.92 -3.49
C ASN A 124 -8.09 18.40 -3.52
N GLY A 125 -7.80 19.08 -4.63
CA GLY A 125 -8.05 20.51 -4.85
C GLY A 125 -6.82 21.39 -4.62
N ASP A 126 -5.91 21.04 -3.68
CA ASP A 126 -4.67 21.78 -3.44
C ASP A 126 -3.46 21.08 -4.10
N ASP A 127 -3.38 19.76 -3.90
CA ASP A 127 -2.33 18.94 -4.48
C ASP A 127 -2.88 18.17 -5.68
N THR A 128 -2.07 18.08 -6.74
CA THR A 128 -2.41 17.32 -7.95
C THR A 128 -1.23 16.47 -8.37
N PHE A 129 -1.48 15.19 -8.65
CA PHE A 129 -0.50 14.26 -9.19
C PHE A 129 -0.97 13.73 -10.53
N MET A 130 -0.08 13.75 -11.49
CA MET A 130 -0.30 13.20 -12.82
C MET A 130 0.80 12.20 -13.15
N LYS A 131 0.44 11.06 -13.73
CA LYS A 131 1.37 10.07 -14.23
C LYS A 131 1.00 9.64 -15.64
N ASN A 132 2.01 9.58 -16.51
CA ASN A 132 1.92 9.10 -17.88
C ASN A 132 2.66 7.76 -18.03
N GLY A 133 2.37 7.01 -19.07
CA GLY A 133 3.05 5.75 -19.38
C GLY A 133 2.68 4.64 -18.40
N LEU A 134 1.39 4.48 -18.13
CA LEU A 134 0.88 3.46 -17.21
C LEU A 134 1.17 2.05 -17.72
N GLN A 135 1.46 1.16 -16.78
CA GLN A 135 1.61 -0.28 -17.01
C GLN A 135 0.26 -0.98 -16.81
N ASP A 136 0.21 -2.29 -17.09
CA ASP A 136 -0.97 -3.13 -16.87
C ASP A 136 -1.41 -3.13 -15.39
N TYR A 137 -0.46 -3.01 -14.48
CA TYR A 137 -0.74 -2.87 -13.04
C TYR A 137 -0.20 -1.54 -12.54
N ILE A 138 -1.07 -0.77 -11.89
CA ILE A 138 -0.73 0.54 -11.32
C ILE A 138 -0.48 0.34 -9.83
N LEU A 139 0.65 0.86 -9.36
CA LEU A 139 0.94 0.98 -7.93
C LEU A 139 1.93 2.12 -7.71
N ASP A 140 1.40 3.27 -7.35
CA ASP A 140 2.17 4.48 -7.09
C ASP A 140 1.93 5.00 -5.69
N ILE A 141 3.00 5.32 -4.98
CA ILE A 141 2.97 5.85 -3.61
C ILE A 141 3.46 7.29 -3.63
N TYR A 142 2.64 8.21 -3.14
CA TYR A 142 2.97 9.61 -2.92
C TYR A 142 3.03 9.91 -1.43
N ILE A 143 4.05 10.65 -1.01
CA ILE A 143 4.21 11.14 0.36
C ILE A 143 4.18 12.65 0.31
N ILE A 144 3.23 13.25 1.01
CA ILE A 144 2.95 14.67 0.99
C ILE A 144 3.07 15.20 2.42
N GLN A 145 3.72 16.34 2.59
CA GLN A 145 3.66 17.09 3.85
C GLN A 145 2.39 17.94 3.85
N SER A 146 1.31 17.42 4.42
CA SER A 146 0.04 18.12 4.48
C SER A 146 -0.82 17.58 5.63
N ASP A 147 -1.44 18.50 6.37
CA ASP A 147 -2.45 18.19 7.39
C ASP A 147 -3.87 18.16 6.79
N ASP A 148 -4.01 18.36 5.48
CA ASP A 148 -5.30 18.35 4.79
C ASP A 148 -5.91 16.95 4.76
N SER A 149 -7.17 16.84 5.14
CA SER A 149 -7.92 15.57 5.19
C SER A 149 -8.79 15.30 3.96
N ARG A 150 -8.83 16.22 2.97
CA ARG A 150 -9.66 16.05 1.77
C ARG A 150 -9.22 14.83 0.97
N ALA A 151 -10.18 14.02 0.54
CA ALA A 151 -9.90 12.84 -0.25
C ALA A 151 -9.30 13.20 -1.62
N PHE A 152 -8.33 12.39 -2.07
CA PHE A 152 -7.90 12.41 -3.46
C PHE A 152 -8.86 11.59 -4.29
N THR A 153 -9.37 12.22 -5.33
CA THR A 153 -10.16 11.61 -6.40
C THR A 153 -9.51 11.94 -7.73
N GLY A 154 -9.87 11.27 -8.78
CA GLY A 154 -9.25 11.57 -10.07
C GLY A 154 -9.86 10.80 -11.22
N GLU A 155 -9.12 10.77 -12.32
CA GLU A 155 -9.57 10.24 -13.59
C GLU A 155 -8.45 9.48 -14.29
N LEU A 156 -8.82 8.43 -15.02
CA LEU A 156 -7.97 7.70 -15.95
C LEU A 156 -8.18 8.23 -17.37
N TYR A 157 -7.11 8.39 -18.12
CA TYR A 157 -7.14 8.93 -19.47
C TYR A 157 -6.50 7.98 -20.48
N LYS A 158 -6.99 8.03 -21.70
CA LYS A 158 -6.35 7.50 -22.90
C LYS A 158 -6.43 8.57 -24.00
N ASP A 159 -5.26 8.96 -24.50
CA ASP A 159 -5.18 9.99 -25.55
C ASP A 159 -6.00 11.26 -25.21
N ASP A 160 -5.85 11.76 -23.97
CA ASP A 160 -6.56 12.91 -23.39
C ASP A 160 -8.09 12.74 -23.23
N VAL A 161 -8.63 11.55 -23.45
CA VAL A 161 -10.04 11.22 -23.19
C VAL A 161 -10.20 10.56 -21.84
N VAL A 162 -11.11 11.06 -21.01
CA VAL A 162 -11.47 10.44 -19.72
C VAL A 162 -12.14 9.10 -20.00
N LEU A 163 -11.58 8.03 -19.41
CA LEU A 163 -12.11 6.67 -19.51
C LEU A 163 -12.94 6.29 -18.29
N GLN A 164 -12.44 6.67 -17.11
CA GLN A 164 -13.03 6.25 -15.83
C GLN A 164 -12.60 7.18 -14.71
N ASP A 165 -13.50 7.37 -13.73
CA ASP A 165 -13.18 8.02 -12.47
C ASP A 165 -12.38 7.10 -11.54
N ILE A 166 -11.50 7.68 -10.76
CA ILE A 166 -10.74 6.99 -9.70
C ILE A 166 -11.37 7.34 -8.36
N ASP A 167 -11.98 6.36 -7.71
CA ASP A 167 -12.63 6.53 -6.43
C ASP A 167 -11.68 6.31 -5.25
N ALA A 168 -12.01 6.93 -4.11
CA ALA A 168 -11.39 6.59 -2.85
C ALA A 168 -11.80 5.18 -2.43
N ALA A 169 -10.81 4.30 -2.20
CA ALA A 169 -11.08 2.93 -1.76
C ALA A 169 -11.74 2.92 -0.37
N SER A 170 -12.65 2.00 -0.16
CA SER A 170 -13.20 1.70 1.16
C SER A 170 -12.11 1.12 2.07
N ARG A 171 -12.10 1.55 3.34
CA ARG A 171 -11.22 1.02 4.40
C ARG A 171 -11.75 -0.29 4.93
#